data_72923954d004119762b8b11f4cc3b4f1
#
_entry.id   72923954d004119762b8b11f4cc3b4f1
#
_cell.length_a   1.000
_cell.length_b   1.000
_cell.length_c   1.000
_cell.angle_alpha   90.00
_cell.angle_beta   90.00
_cell.angle_gamma   90.00
#
_symmetry.space_group_name_H-M   'P 1'
#
loop_
_entity.id
_entity.type
_entity.pdbx_description
1 polymer ?
#
loop_
_entity_poly.entity_id
_entity_poly.type
_entity_poly.pdbx_seq_one_letter_code
_entity_poly.pdbx_strand_id
1 'polypeptide(L)'
;MGYAAGYERLWQIHLSCAFANGEAAALLGERFIQQDAFQRAFNVHGGLTELPASDGDWIADAYLEGLNAYVRSLDEVPPEFNHAEAEPREFNRADIAARYRFTSWFQHKSWTEKLVLGRLMATHGVDYFSNHVLHFSDEDRALIEELNEPLRNLDPMMIRLAYPFVNVPSFSGSNNWAVTGDLSSSGKPMLATDPHQPYTIPNTFFYSHLNAGSWNAFGAAFPGVPYFMMGYTSEIAWGLTTGCVDCYDLFIEEMNANQYRTQSGWKSLETRIETIEVKGKSSQEITIQKTHHGVLLEPLMKELGMSSSKNEQYQTSLYW
;
A
#
# COMPACT_ATOMS: atom_id res chain seq x y z
N MET A 1 14.07 18.08 10.69
CA MET A 1 13.59 17.35 9.50
C MET A 1 12.12 17.66 9.20
N GLY A 2 11.19 17.49 10.16
CA GLY A 2 9.75 17.67 9.92
C GLY A 2 9.37 19.06 9.40
N TYR A 3 9.89 20.14 9.99
CA TYR A 3 9.64 21.52 9.51
C TYR A 3 10.09 21.72 8.06
N ALA A 4 11.28 21.27 7.70
CA ALA A 4 11.80 21.35 6.34
C ALA A 4 11.00 20.50 5.35
N ALA A 5 10.54 19.31 5.78
CA ALA A 5 9.66 18.49 4.97
C ALA A 5 8.29 19.15 4.72
N GLY A 6 7.74 19.84 5.74
CA GLY A 6 6.55 20.67 5.59
C GLY A 6 6.77 21.79 4.58
N TYR A 7 7.84 22.56 4.74
CA TYR A 7 8.18 23.66 3.86
C TYR A 7 8.28 23.25 2.38
N GLU A 8 8.96 22.14 2.10
CA GLU A 8 9.25 21.70 0.73
C GLU A 8 8.16 20.80 0.11
N ARG A 9 7.36 20.10 0.94
CA ARG A 9 6.56 18.95 0.49
C ARG A 9 5.19 18.85 1.15
N LEU A 10 4.65 19.92 1.75
CA LEU A 10 3.40 19.85 2.52
C LEU A 10 2.26 19.23 1.73
N TRP A 11 2.04 19.68 0.49
CA TRP A 11 1.00 19.13 -0.36
C TRP A 11 1.18 17.64 -0.64
N GLN A 12 2.42 17.21 -0.96
CA GLN A 12 2.73 15.81 -1.21
C GLN A 12 2.48 14.95 0.03
N ILE A 13 2.81 15.46 1.23
CA ILE A 13 2.53 14.78 2.51
C ILE A 13 1.02 14.69 2.72
N HIS A 14 0.30 15.81 2.60
CA HIS A 14 -1.15 15.87 2.78
C HIS A 14 -1.88 14.90 1.85
N LEU A 15 -1.57 14.97 0.56
CA LEU A 15 -2.15 14.11 -0.47
C LEU A 15 -1.87 12.63 -0.21
N SER A 16 -0.64 12.27 0.15
CA SER A 16 -0.28 10.88 0.40
C SER A 16 -0.92 10.33 1.69
N CYS A 17 -1.15 11.16 2.70
CA CYS A 17 -1.93 10.79 3.88
C CYS A 17 -3.42 10.61 3.52
N ALA A 18 -3.99 11.49 2.70
CA ALA A 18 -5.37 11.32 2.23
C ALA A 18 -5.56 10.00 1.47
N PHE A 19 -4.63 9.63 0.59
CA PHE A 19 -4.67 8.32 -0.07
C PHE A 19 -4.54 7.15 0.91
N ALA A 20 -3.62 7.25 1.85
CA ALA A 20 -3.38 6.19 2.83
C ALA A 20 -4.59 5.98 3.77
N ASN A 21 -5.29 7.06 4.11
CA ASN A 21 -6.45 7.05 5.00
C ASN A 21 -7.78 6.74 4.28
N GLY A 22 -7.78 6.65 2.94
CA GLY A 22 -9.01 6.53 2.16
C GLY A 22 -9.88 7.79 2.27
N GLU A 23 -9.26 8.95 2.10
CA GLU A 23 -9.84 10.30 2.16
C GLU A 23 -9.61 11.09 0.85
N ALA A 24 -9.11 10.43 -0.19
CA ALA A 24 -8.79 11.09 -1.44
C ALA A 24 -10.04 11.61 -2.17
N ALA A 25 -11.19 10.97 -2.03
CA ALA A 25 -12.45 11.43 -2.60
C ALA A 25 -12.96 12.71 -1.94
N ALA A 26 -12.76 12.86 -0.63
CA ALA A 26 -13.07 14.09 0.10
C ALA A 26 -12.22 15.28 -0.39
N LEU A 27 -10.98 14.99 -0.80
CA LEU A 27 -10.03 16.00 -1.26
C LEU A 27 -10.17 16.31 -2.76
N LEU A 28 -10.32 15.28 -3.61
CA LEU A 28 -10.17 15.36 -5.06
C LEU A 28 -11.43 14.94 -5.87
N GLY A 29 -12.49 14.53 -5.20
CA GLY A 29 -13.78 14.22 -5.81
C GLY A 29 -13.99 12.73 -6.14
N GLU A 30 -15.17 12.46 -6.73
CA GLU A 30 -15.75 11.13 -6.90
C GLU A 30 -14.89 10.06 -7.59
N ARG A 31 -13.97 10.47 -8.45
CA ARG A 31 -13.07 9.53 -9.16
C ARG A 31 -12.20 8.70 -8.24
N PHE A 32 -12.08 9.08 -6.96
CA PHE A 32 -11.27 8.41 -5.95
C PHE A 32 -12.08 7.53 -4.98
N ILE A 33 -13.41 7.45 -5.14
CA ILE A 33 -14.27 6.63 -4.28
C ILE A 33 -13.81 5.17 -4.25
N GLN A 34 -13.47 4.60 -5.41
CA GLN A 34 -13.01 3.21 -5.51
C GLN A 34 -11.69 2.99 -4.75
N GLN A 35 -10.78 3.96 -4.84
CA GLN A 35 -9.52 3.96 -4.10
C GLN A 35 -9.76 3.99 -2.60
N ASP A 36 -10.58 4.93 -2.15
CA ASP A 36 -10.86 5.12 -0.73
C ASP A 36 -11.59 3.91 -0.15
N ALA A 37 -12.56 3.36 -0.88
CA ALA A 37 -13.26 2.14 -0.52
C ALA A 37 -12.31 0.96 -0.31
N PHE A 38 -11.36 0.78 -1.22
CA PHE A 38 -10.34 -0.25 -1.11
C PHE A 38 -9.45 -0.03 0.12
N GLN A 39 -8.90 1.19 0.31
CA GLN A 39 -8.05 1.48 1.46
C GLN A 39 -8.78 1.28 2.79
N ARG A 40 -10.04 1.69 2.87
CA ARG A 40 -10.86 1.49 4.06
C ARG A 40 -11.23 0.03 4.28
N ALA A 41 -11.49 -0.73 3.21
CA ALA A 41 -11.78 -2.15 3.31
C ALA A 41 -10.64 -2.92 4.02
N PHE A 42 -9.39 -2.60 3.68
CA PHE A 42 -8.22 -3.21 4.30
C PHE A 42 -7.76 -2.53 5.59
N ASN A 43 -8.46 -1.47 6.01
CA ASN A 43 -8.17 -0.75 7.26
C ASN A 43 -6.70 -0.36 7.40
N VAL A 44 -6.12 0.21 6.33
CA VAL A 44 -4.71 0.60 6.30
C VAL A 44 -4.35 1.58 7.42
N HIS A 45 -5.30 2.37 7.91
CA HIS A 45 -5.11 3.34 8.98
C HIS A 45 -5.42 2.79 10.39
N GLY A 46 -6.14 1.67 10.53
CA GLY A 46 -6.81 1.28 11.78
C GLY A 46 -5.98 0.50 12.80
N GLY A 47 -4.75 0.12 12.51
CA GLY A 47 -4.03 -0.83 13.38
C GLY A 47 -2.91 -0.24 14.25
N LEU A 48 -2.50 1.00 14.03
CA LEU A 48 -1.28 1.53 14.65
C LEU A 48 -1.51 2.48 15.82
N THR A 49 -2.73 2.92 16.05
CA THR A 49 -3.11 3.65 17.27
C THR A 49 -3.08 2.77 18.52
N GLU A 50 -3.07 1.46 18.35
CA GLU A 50 -3.05 0.46 19.43
C GLU A 50 -1.68 -0.20 19.65
N LEU A 51 -0.66 0.16 18.88
CA LEU A 51 0.68 -0.36 19.13
C LEU A 51 1.21 0.15 20.46
N PRO A 52 1.83 -0.73 21.27
CA PRO A 52 2.46 -0.29 22.50
C PRO A 52 3.55 0.75 22.20
N ALA A 53 3.65 1.75 23.06
CA ALA A 53 4.68 2.77 22.94
C ALA A 53 6.07 2.12 22.80
N SER A 54 6.84 2.58 21.84
CA SER A 54 8.21 2.08 21.59
C SER A 54 9.25 3.14 21.92
N ASP A 55 10.48 2.70 22.17
CA ASP A 55 11.62 3.60 22.42
C ASP A 55 11.90 4.56 21.24
N GLY A 56 11.33 4.31 20.06
CA GLY A 56 11.44 5.13 18.85
C GLY A 56 10.32 6.17 18.65
N ASP A 57 9.29 6.16 19.47
CA ASP A 57 8.12 7.04 19.31
C ASP A 57 8.47 8.53 19.37
N TRP A 58 9.49 8.89 20.16
CA TRP A 58 9.97 10.26 20.25
C TRP A 58 10.46 10.83 18.92
N ILE A 59 10.94 9.98 18.00
CA ILE A 59 11.40 10.39 16.66
C ILE A 59 10.18 10.84 15.85
N ALA A 60 9.09 10.08 15.89
CA ALA A 60 7.84 10.43 15.22
C ALA A 60 7.25 11.72 15.79
N ASP A 61 7.26 11.86 17.13
CA ASP A 61 6.76 13.07 17.79
C ASP A 61 7.59 14.30 17.44
N ALA A 62 8.91 14.23 17.49
CA ALA A 62 9.78 15.34 17.11
C ALA A 62 9.63 15.73 15.63
N TYR A 63 9.40 14.75 14.76
CA TYR A 63 9.12 15.01 13.34
C TYR A 63 7.78 15.73 13.18
N LEU A 64 6.72 15.22 13.83
CA LEU A 64 5.38 15.81 13.81
C LEU A 64 5.35 17.22 14.39
N GLU A 65 6.06 17.45 15.51
CA GLU A 65 6.19 18.78 16.07
C GLU A 65 6.76 19.77 15.05
N GLY A 66 7.84 19.38 14.36
CA GLY A 66 8.44 20.21 13.33
C GLY A 66 7.50 20.42 12.12
N LEU A 67 6.84 19.36 11.64
CA LEU A 67 5.90 19.43 10.53
C LEU A 67 4.69 20.33 10.86
N ASN A 68 4.10 20.13 12.03
CA ASN A 68 2.95 20.92 12.49
C ASN A 68 3.34 22.36 12.85
N ALA A 69 4.58 22.59 13.32
CA ALA A 69 5.09 23.96 13.51
C ALA A 69 5.14 24.71 12.16
N TYR A 70 5.53 24.04 11.08
CA TYR A 70 5.45 24.65 9.75
C TYR A 70 4.00 24.94 9.35
N VAL A 71 3.07 24.00 9.51
CA VAL A 71 1.65 24.21 9.20
C VAL A 71 1.08 25.41 9.96
N ARG A 72 1.39 25.52 11.27
CA ARG A 72 0.95 26.68 12.10
C ARG A 72 1.61 28.00 11.73
N SER A 73 2.75 27.98 11.06
CA SER A 73 3.48 29.19 10.65
C SER A 73 3.06 29.73 9.28
N LEU A 74 2.10 29.09 8.62
CA LEU A 74 1.62 29.54 7.31
C LEU A 74 0.85 30.86 7.45
N ASP A 75 1.34 31.92 6.82
CA ASP A 75 0.61 33.18 6.66
C ASP A 75 -0.33 33.10 5.45
N GLU A 76 0.04 32.33 4.44
CA GLU A 76 -0.74 32.09 3.22
C GLU A 76 -0.83 30.60 2.92
N VAL A 77 -1.98 30.19 2.42
CA VAL A 77 -2.21 28.79 2.00
C VAL A 77 -1.42 28.50 0.72
N PRO A 78 -0.63 27.41 0.67
CA PRO A 78 0.14 27.07 -0.52
C PRO A 78 -0.73 26.88 -1.77
N PRO A 79 -0.23 27.22 -2.97
CA PRO A 79 -1.02 27.23 -4.21
C PRO A 79 -1.73 25.92 -4.53
N GLU A 80 -1.12 24.78 -4.18
CA GLU A 80 -1.68 23.46 -4.43
C GLU A 80 -2.97 23.24 -3.64
N PHE A 81 -3.02 23.72 -2.39
CA PHE A 81 -4.21 23.65 -1.55
C PHE A 81 -5.31 24.58 -2.09
N ASN A 82 -4.96 25.79 -2.51
CA ASN A 82 -5.90 26.70 -3.15
C ASN A 82 -6.50 26.09 -4.42
N HIS A 83 -5.66 25.45 -5.25
CA HIS A 83 -6.13 24.76 -6.46
C HIS A 83 -7.03 23.56 -6.15
N ALA A 84 -6.73 22.84 -5.10
CA ALA A 84 -7.56 21.75 -4.62
C ALA A 84 -8.76 22.19 -3.77
N GLU A 85 -8.92 23.50 -3.51
CA GLU A 85 -9.93 24.05 -2.56
C GLU A 85 -9.90 23.29 -1.23
N ALA A 86 -8.72 23.07 -0.69
CA ALA A 86 -8.46 22.34 0.53
C ALA A 86 -7.70 23.20 1.53
N GLU A 87 -7.75 22.82 2.79
CA GLU A 87 -7.02 23.50 3.86
C GLU A 87 -5.87 22.62 4.38
N PRO A 88 -4.70 23.20 4.67
CA PRO A 88 -3.66 22.51 5.40
C PRO A 88 -4.18 22.08 6.79
N ARG A 89 -3.81 20.89 7.24
CA ARG A 89 -4.13 20.40 8.57
C ARG A 89 -2.88 19.94 9.32
N GLU A 90 -2.97 19.87 10.63
CA GLU A 90 -1.96 19.19 11.43
C GLU A 90 -2.01 17.67 11.22
N PHE A 91 -0.87 17.03 11.40
CA PHE A 91 -0.66 15.60 11.25
C PHE A 91 -0.42 14.95 12.62
N ASN A 92 -0.72 13.67 12.70
CA ASN A 92 -0.56 12.87 13.92
C ASN A 92 0.18 11.54 13.64
N ARG A 93 0.42 10.73 14.67
CA ARG A 93 1.11 9.45 14.53
C ARG A 93 0.38 8.47 13.61
N ALA A 94 -0.96 8.50 13.59
CA ALA A 94 -1.73 7.63 12.71
C ALA A 94 -1.50 7.96 11.23
N ASP A 95 -1.30 9.24 10.88
CA ASP A 95 -0.93 9.65 9.52
C ASP A 95 0.43 9.07 9.07
N ILE A 96 1.44 9.13 9.94
CA ILE A 96 2.76 8.52 9.66
C ILE A 96 2.59 7.01 9.44
N ALA A 97 1.85 6.38 10.31
CA ALA A 97 1.61 4.95 10.29
C ALA A 97 0.84 4.52 9.04
N ALA A 98 -0.25 5.19 8.72
CA ALA A 98 -1.02 4.95 7.50
C ALA A 98 -0.16 5.14 6.25
N ARG A 99 0.66 6.20 6.23
CA ARG A 99 1.58 6.47 5.11
C ARG A 99 2.61 5.36 4.94
N TYR A 100 3.17 4.84 6.03
CA TYR A 100 4.14 3.75 5.99
C TYR A 100 3.49 2.45 5.50
N ARG A 101 2.32 2.09 6.03
CA ARG A 101 1.56 0.91 5.60
C ARG A 101 1.14 1.00 4.14
N PHE A 102 0.66 2.17 3.70
CA PHE A 102 0.31 2.41 2.30
C PHE A 102 1.52 2.20 1.38
N THR A 103 2.72 2.64 1.79
CA THR A 103 3.94 2.40 1.03
C THR A 103 4.26 0.90 0.96
N SER A 104 4.15 0.19 2.08
CA SER A 104 4.35 -1.27 2.13
C SER A 104 3.34 -1.99 1.22
N TRP A 105 2.07 -1.62 1.31
CA TRP A 105 1.04 -2.16 0.45
C TRP A 105 1.33 -1.90 -1.04
N PHE A 106 1.74 -0.69 -1.39
CA PHE A 106 2.04 -0.32 -2.76
C PHE A 106 3.24 -1.06 -3.34
N GLN A 107 4.23 -1.39 -2.53
CA GLN A 107 5.43 -2.12 -2.94
C GLN A 107 5.19 -3.62 -3.20
N HIS A 108 4.16 -4.21 -2.59
CA HIS A 108 3.87 -5.63 -2.66
C HIS A 108 2.52 -5.87 -3.34
N LYS A 109 2.53 -6.29 -4.59
CA LYS A 109 1.30 -6.49 -5.40
C LYS A 109 1.11 -7.93 -5.84
N SER A 110 1.70 -8.90 -5.13
CA SER A 110 1.71 -10.31 -5.52
C SER A 110 0.32 -10.91 -5.72
N TRP A 111 -0.71 -10.41 -5.02
CA TRP A 111 -2.07 -10.91 -5.18
C TRP A 111 -2.65 -10.67 -6.60
N THR A 112 -2.25 -9.60 -7.30
CA THR A 112 -2.69 -9.36 -8.68
C THR A 112 -2.04 -10.33 -9.66
N GLU A 113 -0.81 -10.74 -9.39
CA GLU A 113 -0.10 -11.77 -10.14
C GLU A 113 -0.76 -13.13 -9.90
N LYS A 114 -1.08 -13.47 -8.64
CA LYS A 114 -1.83 -14.68 -8.27
C LYS A 114 -3.18 -14.75 -8.98
N LEU A 115 -3.91 -13.63 -9.05
CA LEU A 115 -5.19 -13.56 -9.75
C LEU A 115 -5.04 -13.89 -11.24
N VAL A 116 -4.06 -13.28 -11.91
CA VAL A 116 -3.77 -13.52 -13.34
C VAL A 116 -3.31 -14.95 -13.56
N LEU A 117 -2.37 -15.44 -12.77
CA LEU A 117 -1.84 -16.81 -12.88
C LEU A 117 -2.92 -17.85 -12.62
N GLY A 118 -3.75 -17.68 -11.60
CA GLY A 118 -4.87 -18.59 -11.31
C GLY A 118 -5.85 -18.66 -12.48
N ARG A 119 -6.19 -17.53 -13.08
CA ARG A 119 -7.06 -17.48 -14.25
C ARG A 119 -6.44 -18.13 -15.50
N LEU A 120 -5.15 -17.90 -15.72
CA LEU A 120 -4.42 -18.53 -16.82
C LEU A 120 -4.34 -20.05 -16.63
N MET A 121 -4.06 -20.53 -15.41
CA MET A 121 -4.08 -21.96 -15.09
C MET A 121 -5.43 -22.59 -15.36
N ALA A 122 -6.52 -21.96 -14.93
CA ALA A 122 -7.87 -22.44 -15.20
C ALA A 122 -8.23 -22.45 -16.70
N THR A 123 -7.62 -21.59 -17.50
CA THR A 123 -7.88 -21.48 -18.95
C THR A 123 -7.07 -22.49 -19.77
N HIS A 124 -5.78 -22.66 -19.45
CA HIS A 124 -4.85 -23.45 -20.24
C HIS A 124 -4.55 -24.84 -19.63
N GLY A 125 -4.95 -25.06 -18.38
CA GLY A 125 -4.70 -26.28 -17.64
C GLY A 125 -3.34 -26.32 -16.93
N VAL A 126 -3.26 -27.09 -15.86
CA VAL A 126 -2.08 -27.21 -15.02
C VAL A 126 -0.85 -27.75 -15.76
N ASP A 127 -1.07 -28.64 -16.75
CA ASP A 127 0.02 -29.22 -17.55
C ASP A 127 0.75 -28.18 -18.38
N TYR A 128 0.00 -27.26 -19.01
CA TYR A 128 0.61 -26.17 -19.76
C TYR A 128 1.50 -25.32 -18.84
N PHE A 129 0.98 -24.96 -17.69
CA PHE A 129 1.72 -24.15 -16.70
C PHE A 129 2.97 -24.86 -16.18
N SER A 130 2.84 -26.13 -15.83
CA SER A 130 3.94 -26.94 -15.30
C SER A 130 5.08 -27.10 -16.31
N ASN A 131 4.76 -27.10 -17.59
CA ASN A 131 5.77 -27.25 -18.63
C ASN A 131 6.41 -25.93 -19.11
N HIS A 132 5.76 -24.77 -18.86
CA HIS A 132 6.18 -23.50 -19.47
C HIS A 132 6.45 -22.37 -18.47
N VAL A 133 5.88 -22.43 -17.25
CA VAL A 133 5.96 -21.33 -16.30
C VAL A 133 6.52 -21.75 -14.96
N LEU A 134 5.84 -22.68 -14.27
CA LEU A 134 6.18 -23.15 -12.92
C LEU A 134 6.03 -24.67 -12.86
N HIS A 135 7.00 -25.31 -12.25
CA HIS A 135 6.92 -26.75 -11.98
C HIS A 135 6.10 -26.98 -10.71
N PHE A 136 5.03 -27.79 -10.82
CA PHE A 136 4.17 -28.19 -9.71
C PHE A 136 4.44 -29.65 -9.30
N SER A 137 4.35 -29.92 -8.01
CA SER A 137 4.27 -31.28 -7.49
C SER A 137 2.96 -31.96 -7.90
N ASP A 138 2.89 -33.27 -7.80
CA ASP A 138 1.64 -34.00 -8.08
C ASP A 138 0.52 -33.61 -7.10
N GLU A 139 0.87 -33.25 -5.87
CA GLU A 139 -0.06 -32.78 -4.84
C GLU A 139 -0.63 -31.40 -5.21
N ASP A 140 0.24 -30.45 -5.65
CA ASP A 140 -0.21 -29.13 -6.12
C ASP A 140 -1.09 -29.25 -7.35
N ARG A 141 -0.78 -30.15 -8.29
CA ARG A 141 -1.57 -30.39 -9.49
C ARG A 141 -2.98 -30.85 -9.13
N ALA A 142 -3.12 -31.81 -8.21
CA ALA A 142 -4.42 -32.30 -7.77
C ALA A 142 -5.26 -31.17 -7.13
N LEU A 143 -4.64 -30.32 -6.31
CA LEU A 143 -5.29 -29.16 -5.72
C LEU A 143 -5.76 -28.14 -6.77
N ILE A 144 -4.92 -27.84 -7.76
CA ILE A 144 -5.26 -26.90 -8.85
C ILE A 144 -6.41 -27.45 -9.68
N GLU A 145 -6.45 -28.76 -9.95
CA GLU A 145 -7.57 -29.39 -10.67
C GLU A 145 -8.88 -29.31 -9.89
N GLU A 146 -8.85 -29.48 -8.56
CA GLU A 146 -10.01 -29.30 -7.69
C GLU A 146 -10.50 -27.84 -7.71
N LEU A 147 -9.60 -26.88 -7.74
CA LEU A 147 -9.91 -25.45 -7.77
C LEU A 147 -10.22 -24.91 -9.18
N ASN A 148 -10.19 -25.73 -10.22
CA ASN A 148 -10.32 -25.28 -11.60
C ASN A 148 -11.63 -24.50 -11.87
N GLU A 149 -12.77 -24.98 -11.37
CA GLU A 149 -14.04 -24.29 -11.53
C GLU A 149 -14.07 -22.94 -10.79
N PRO A 150 -13.73 -22.84 -9.50
CA PRO A 150 -13.58 -21.56 -8.82
C PRO A 150 -12.63 -20.59 -9.51
N LEU A 151 -11.45 -21.07 -9.94
CA LEU A 151 -10.44 -20.24 -10.61
C LEU A 151 -10.95 -19.67 -11.96
N ARG A 152 -11.78 -20.41 -12.70
CA ARG A 152 -12.41 -19.91 -13.95
C ARG A 152 -13.38 -18.77 -13.69
N ASN A 153 -13.97 -18.73 -12.51
CA ASN A 153 -14.95 -17.73 -12.12
C ASN A 153 -14.34 -16.47 -11.50
N LEU A 154 -13.02 -16.44 -11.26
CA LEU A 154 -12.33 -15.22 -10.80
C LEU A 154 -12.60 -14.07 -11.77
N ASP A 155 -13.10 -12.96 -11.26
CA ASP A 155 -13.33 -11.77 -12.07
C ASP A 155 -12.01 -11.03 -12.33
N PRO A 156 -11.51 -11.00 -13.59
CA PRO A 156 -10.26 -10.31 -13.89
C PRO A 156 -10.33 -8.80 -13.62
N MET A 157 -11.53 -8.24 -13.46
CA MET A 157 -11.69 -6.83 -13.11
C MET A 157 -11.26 -6.52 -11.68
N MET A 158 -11.09 -7.54 -10.80
CA MET A 158 -10.51 -7.36 -9.45
C MET A 158 -9.17 -6.63 -9.48
N ILE A 159 -8.40 -6.82 -10.55
CA ILE A 159 -7.13 -6.12 -10.73
C ILE A 159 -7.29 -4.59 -10.69
N ARG A 160 -8.44 -4.06 -11.06
CA ARG A 160 -8.73 -2.62 -11.02
C ARG A 160 -8.82 -2.07 -9.60
N LEU A 161 -9.12 -2.90 -8.62
CA LEU A 161 -9.07 -2.51 -7.21
C LEU A 161 -7.64 -2.20 -6.75
N ALA A 162 -6.65 -2.88 -7.33
CA ALA A 162 -5.25 -2.68 -7.00
C ALA A 162 -4.64 -1.43 -7.67
N TYR A 163 -5.19 -1.02 -8.79
CA TYR A 163 -4.61 0.01 -9.66
C TYR A 163 -5.56 1.16 -9.94
N PRO A 164 -5.97 1.93 -8.94
CA PRO A 164 -6.77 3.14 -9.19
C PRO A 164 -5.99 4.20 -9.98
N PHE A 165 -4.65 4.06 -10.05
CA PHE A 165 -3.72 4.93 -10.80
C PHE A 165 -3.07 4.19 -11.97
N VAL A 166 -3.84 3.61 -12.86
CA VAL A 166 -3.42 2.67 -13.93
C VAL A 166 -2.39 3.24 -14.93
N ASN A 167 -2.06 4.52 -14.87
CA ASN A 167 -1.11 5.15 -15.78
C ASN A 167 0.32 5.32 -15.21
N VAL A 168 0.62 4.77 -14.03
CA VAL A 168 1.99 4.75 -13.54
C VAL A 168 2.68 3.52 -14.11
N PRO A 169 3.70 3.67 -14.98
CA PRO A 169 4.46 2.53 -15.45
C PRO A 169 4.98 1.72 -14.26
N SER A 170 4.63 0.46 -14.20
CA SER A 170 5.01 -0.43 -13.09
C SER A 170 6.44 -0.94 -13.17
N PHE A 171 7.29 -0.32 -13.97
CA PHE A 171 8.71 -0.61 -14.03
C PHE A 171 9.44 0.13 -12.91
N SER A 172 9.21 -0.28 -11.69
CA SER A 172 10.04 0.11 -10.57
C SER A 172 10.89 -1.09 -10.17
N GLY A 173 12.15 -0.87 -10.08
CA GLY A 173 13.13 -1.81 -9.56
C GLY A 173 14.07 -1.06 -8.63
N SER A 174 15.07 -1.73 -8.14
CA SER A 174 16.13 -1.11 -7.36
C SER A 174 17.37 -1.99 -7.41
N ASN A 175 18.53 -1.38 -7.37
CA ASN A 175 19.79 -2.09 -7.26
C ASN A 175 20.61 -1.56 -6.10
N ASN A 176 21.26 -2.46 -5.37
CA ASN A 176 22.24 -2.11 -4.35
C ASN A 176 23.54 -2.91 -4.54
N TRP A 177 24.66 -2.24 -4.33
CA TRP A 177 25.97 -2.88 -4.31
C TRP A 177 26.72 -2.46 -3.05
N ALA A 178 27.40 -3.41 -2.44
CA ALA A 178 28.39 -3.14 -1.42
C ALA A 178 29.73 -3.77 -1.85
N VAL A 179 30.80 -2.99 -1.74
CA VAL A 179 32.15 -3.41 -2.06
C VAL A 179 33.00 -3.24 -0.81
N THR A 180 33.76 -4.29 -0.45
CA THR A 180 34.70 -4.26 0.68
C THR A 180 35.89 -3.36 0.39
N GLY A 181 36.55 -2.88 1.44
CA GLY A 181 37.74 -2.03 1.31
C GLY A 181 38.88 -2.70 0.50
N ASP A 182 38.99 -4.03 0.55
CA ASP A 182 40.02 -4.78 -0.19
C ASP A 182 39.89 -4.68 -1.71
N LEU A 183 38.65 -4.43 -2.19
CA LEU A 183 38.33 -4.26 -3.60
C LEU A 183 38.28 -2.78 -4.02
N SER A 184 38.50 -1.87 -3.09
CA SER A 184 38.42 -0.44 -3.32
C SER A 184 39.81 0.19 -3.35
N SER A 185 40.05 1.11 -4.28
CA SER A 185 41.32 1.86 -4.35
C SER A 185 41.59 2.75 -3.16
N SER A 186 40.53 3.12 -2.42
CA SER A 186 40.61 3.92 -1.19
C SER A 186 40.90 3.10 0.07
N GLY A 187 40.85 1.76 -0.02
CA GLY A 187 40.91 0.87 1.15
C GLY A 187 39.67 0.94 2.06
N LYS A 188 38.60 1.62 1.63
CA LYS A 188 37.37 1.79 2.41
C LYS A 188 36.20 1.10 1.69
N PRO A 189 35.20 0.60 2.45
CA PRO A 189 33.99 0.05 1.84
C PRO A 189 33.23 1.14 1.07
N MET A 190 32.52 0.73 0.05
CA MET A 190 31.64 1.57 -0.77
C MET A 190 30.26 0.94 -0.86
N LEU A 191 29.21 1.77 -0.82
CA LEU A 191 27.83 1.39 -1.05
C LEU A 191 27.26 2.25 -2.19
N ALA A 192 26.61 1.60 -3.15
CA ALA A 192 25.73 2.26 -4.10
C ALA A 192 24.31 1.77 -3.90
N THR A 193 23.35 2.69 -3.90
CA THR A 193 21.93 2.41 -3.81
C THR A 193 21.20 3.16 -4.91
N ASP A 194 20.41 2.45 -5.70
CA ASP A 194 19.80 2.95 -6.93
C ASP A 194 18.33 2.53 -7.02
N PRO A 195 17.43 3.24 -6.32
CA PRO A 195 15.99 3.01 -6.42
C PRO A 195 15.43 3.58 -7.72
N HIS A 196 14.86 2.72 -8.57
CA HIS A 196 14.26 3.12 -9.83
C HIS A 196 12.83 3.63 -9.59
N GLN A 197 12.70 4.94 -9.44
CA GLN A 197 11.43 5.61 -9.20
C GLN A 197 10.98 6.43 -10.41
N PRO A 198 9.67 6.70 -10.57
CA PRO A 198 9.18 7.58 -11.63
C PRO A 198 9.83 8.96 -11.57
N TYR A 199 10.15 9.53 -12.74
CA TYR A 199 10.59 10.91 -12.85
C TYR A 199 9.39 11.86 -12.70
N THR A 200 9.19 12.33 -11.47
CA THR A 200 8.09 13.24 -11.12
C THR A 200 8.60 14.50 -10.43
N ILE A 201 7.81 15.57 -10.47
CA ILE A 201 8.03 16.79 -9.71
C ILE A 201 6.74 17.07 -8.89
N PRO A 202 6.85 17.06 -7.56
CA PRO A 202 8.00 16.68 -6.76
C PRO A 202 8.35 15.19 -6.91
N ASN A 203 9.63 14.83 -6.68
CA ASN A 203 10.08 13.45 -6.76
C ASN A 203 9.61 12.61 -5.56
N THR A 204 9.83 11.29 -5.63
CA THR A 204 9.40 10.32 -4.59
C THR A 204 10.09 10.55 -3.26
N PHE A 205 11.38 10.92 -3.28
CA PHE A 205 12.17 11.07 -2.06
C PHE A 205 12.42 12.52 -1.67
N PHE A 206 12.49 12.74 -0.37
CA PHE A 206 12.95 13.97 0.27
C PHE A 206 14.34 13.72 0.86
N TYR A 207 15.34 14.42 0.34
CA TYR A 207 16.70 14.33 0.82
C TYR A 207 16.94 15.34 1.92
N SER A 208 17.58 14.92 2.99
CA SER A 208 17.99 15.84 4.04
C SER A 208 19.31 15.43 4.70
N HIS A 209 19.99 16.44 5.23
CA HIS A 209 21.21 16.28 6.01
C HIS A 209 20.95 16.81 7.42
N LEU A 210 21.01 15.90 8.39
CA LEU A 210 20.82 16.20 9.81
C LEU A 210 22.19 16.30 10.46
N ASN A 211 22.51 17.48 10.97
CA ASN A 211 23.75 17.71 11.72
C ASN A 211 23.39 18.38 13.05
N ALA A 212 23.55 17.65 14.17
CA ALA A 212 23.21 18.10 15.50
C ALA A 212 24.13 17.46 16.54
N GLY A 213 25.04 18.23 17.11
CA GLY A 213 26.02 17.72 18.06
C GLY A 213 26.93 16.66 17.46
N SER A 214 26.89 15.43 18.00
CA SER A 214 27.60 14.27 17.44
C SER A 214 26.88 13.57 16.33
N TRP A 215 25.62 13.92 16.04
CA TRP A 215 24.83 13.34 14.99
C TRP A 215 25.15 13.98 13.64
N ASN A 216 25.50 13.14 12.68
CA ASN A 216 25.71 13.53 11.30
C ASN A 216 25.14 12.42 10.41
N ALA A 217 23.97 12.67 9.83
CA ALA A 217 23.27 11.71 9.00
C ALA A 217 22.73 12.39 7.73
N PHE A 218 23.01 11.82 6.57
CA PHE A 218 22.42 12.21 5.32
C PHE A 218 21.60 11.05 4.77
N GLY A 219 20.42 11.34 4.20
CA GLY A 219 19.60 10.29 3.62
C GLY A 219 18.40 10.78 2.85
N ALA A 220 17.69 9.82 2.29
CA ALA A 220 16.46 9.97 1.57
C ALA A 220 15.31 9.35 2.36
N ALA A 221 14.24 10.10 2.58
CA ALA A 221 13.01 9.67 3.23
C ALA A 221 11.83 9.82 2.28
N PHE A 222 10.76 9.08 2.50
CA PHE A 222 9.47 9.45 1.92
C PHE A 222 8.92 10.68 2.64
N PRO A 223 8.42 11.71 1.94
CA PRO A 223 7.75 12.83 2.58
C PRO A 223 6.63 12.34 3.50
N GLY A 224 6.59 12.84 4.73
CA GLY A 224 5.65 12.40 5.76
C GLY A 224 6.14 11.22 6.62
N VAL A 225 7.34 10.70 6.36
CA VAL A 225 7.95 9.60 7.14
C VAL A 225 9.23 10.10 7.83
N PRO A 226 9.40 9.88 9.15
CA PRO A 226 10.52 10.43 9.92
C PRO A 226 11.85 9.66 9.80
N TYR A 227 11.95 8.70 8.89
CA TYR A 227 13.09 7.79 8.77
C TYR A 227 13.73 7.87 7.41
N PHE A 228 15.06 7.81 7.37
CA PHE A 228 15.80 7.63 6.11
C PHE A 228 15.69 6.18 5.64
N MET A 229 15.08 5.99 4.47
CA MET A 229 14.99 4.69 3.80
C MET A 229 16.37 4.23 3.31
N MET A 230 17.20 5.16 2.89
CA MET A 230 18.59 4.94 2.51
C MET A 230 19.42 6.16 2.94
N GLY A 231 20.68 5.93 3.27
CA GLY A 231 21.51 7.02 3.76
C GLY A 231 22.84 6.56 4.33
N TYR A 232 23.50 7.48 4.99
CA TYR A 232 24.73 7.19 5.73
C TYR A 232 24.89 8.09 6.95
N THR A 233 25.66 7.60 7.91
CA THR A 233 26.20 8.35 9.04
C THR A 233 27.72 8.35 8.97
N SER A 234 28.38 8.83 10.02
CA SER A 234 29.84 8.67 10.16
C SER A 234 30.30 7.22 10.25
N GLU A 235 29.43 6.30 10.68
CA GLU A 235 29.76 4.92 11.03
C GLU A 235 29.25 3.88 10.03
N ILE A 236 28.04 4.09 9.49
CA ILE A 236 27.35 3.13 8.62
C ILE A 236 26.73 3.80 7.41
N ALA A 237 26.55 3.02 6.33
CA ALA A 237 25.69 3.37 5.21
C ALA A 237 24.72 2.21 4.96
N TRP A 238 23.51 2.54 4.50
CA TRP A 238 22.48 1.55 4.17
C TRP A 238 21.72 1.92 2.92
N GLY A 239 21.24 0.92 2.23
CA GLY A 239 20.39 1.05 1.06
C GLY A 239 19.35 -0.07 1.06
N LEU A 240 18.23 0.14 0.37
CA LEU A 240 17.12 -0.81 0.31
C LEU A 240 16.78 -1.17 -1.14
N THR A 241 16.39 -2.42 -1.33
CA THR A 241 15.65 -2.88 -2.50
C THR A 241 14.36 -3.55 -2.04
N THR A 242 13.39 -3.70 -2.95
CA THR A 242 12.18 -4.46 -2.66
C THR A 242 12.53 -5.93 -2.45
N GLY A 243 12.11 -6.50 -1.34
CA GLY A 243 12.39 -7.89 -0.98
C GLY A 243 11.55 -8.91 -1.76
N CYS A 244 10.57 -8.47 -2.52
CA CYS A 244 9.63 -9.31 -3.28
C CYS A 244 9.01 -10.41 -2.42
N VAL A 245 8.75 -10.09 -1.14
CA VAL A 245 8.14 -11.03 -0.19
C VAL A 245 6.67 -11.19 -0.56
N ASP A 246 6.20 -12.43 -0.52
CA ASP A 246 4.79 -12.74 -0.72
C ASP A 246 4.00 -12.48 0.58
N CYS A 247 3.32 -11.33 0.62
CA CYS A 247 2.59 -10.84 1.79
C CYS A 247 1.07 -10.91 1.62
N TYR A 248 0.58 -11.38 0.47
CA TYR A 248 -0.84 -11.42 0.17
C TYR A 248 -1.26 -12.80 -0.24
N ASP A 249 -2.44 -13.22 0.20
CA ASP A 249 -3.06 -14.44 -0.24
C ASP A 249 -4.49 -14.21 -0.69
N LEU A 250 -4.88 -14.95 -1.74
CA LEU A 250 -6.24 -15.04 -2.22
C LEU A 250 -6.82 -16.40 -1.80
N PHE A 251 -7.94 -16.36 -1.11
CA PHE A 251 -8.66 -17.56 -0.71
C PHE A 251 -9.98 -17.61 -1.47
N ILE A 252 -10.34 -18.82 -1.91
CA ILE A 252 -11.64 -19.07 -2.52
C ILE A 252 -12.56 -19.58 -1.43
N GLU A 253 -13.60 -18.82 -1.16
CA GLU A 253 -14.58 -19.07 -0.11
C GLU A 253 -15.82 -19.73 -0.71
N GLU A 254 -16.21 -20.89 -0.20
CA GLU A 254 -17.53 -21.48 -0.49
C GLU A 254 -18.59 -20.73 0.31
N MET A 255 -19.58 -20.19 -0.38
CA MET A 255 -20.58 -19.29 0.17
C MET A 255 -21.96 -19.94 0.28
N ASN A 256 -22.70 -19.55 1.32
CA ASN A 256 -24.12 -19.81 1.46
C ASN A 256 -24.80 -18.57 2.04
N ALA A 257 -25.37 -17.73 1.20
CA ALA A 257 -25.89 -16.42 1.55
C ALA A 257 -24.83 -15.59 2.31
N ASN A 258 -25.11 -15.24 3.59
CA ASN A 258 -24.21 -14.46 4.44
C ASN A 258 -23.28 -15.33 5.31
N GLN A 259 -23.01 -16.57 4.88
CA GLN A 259 -22.12 -17.50 5.57
C GLN A 259 -21.07 -18.03 4.60
N TYR A 260 -19.93 -18.41 5.13
CA TYR A 260 -18.87 -19.07 4.39
C TYR A 260 -18.44 -20.37 5.07
N ARG A 261 -17.91 -21.30 4.29
CA ARG A 261 -17.50 -22.62 4.76
C ARG A 261 -16.17 -22.55 5.53
N THR A 262 -16.11 -23.22 6.67
CA THR A 262 -14.88 -23.45 7.44
C THR A 262 -14.75 -24.95 7.73
N GLN A 263 -13.61 -25.38 8.25
CA GLN A 263 -13.41 -26.75 8.69
C GLN A 263 -14.43 -27.19 9.76
N SER A 264 -14.90 -26.23 10.59
CA SER A 264 -15.88 -26.47 11.67
C SER A 264 -17.33 -26.30 11.25
N GLY A 265 -17.60 -25.99 9.97
CA GLY A 265 -18.95 -25.74 9.46
C GLY A 265 -19.13 -24.33 8.89
N TRP A 266 -20.37 -23.90 8.79
CA TRP A 266 -20.73 -22.58 8.28
C TRP A 266 -20.55 -21.49 9.34
N LYS A 267 -19.91 -20.39 8.96
CA LYS A 267 -19.67 -19.22 9.82
C LYS A 267 -20.23 -17.97 9.15
N SER A 268 -20.86 -17.09 9.92
CA SER A 268 -21.38 -15.82 9.41
C SER A 268 -20.26 -14.85 9.05
N LEU A 269 -20.48 -14.08 7.99
CA LEU A 269 -19.61 -12.97 7.61
C LEU A 269 -19.58 -11.89 8.71
N GLU A 270 -18.43 -11.28 8.88
CA GLU A 270 -18.29 -9.99 9.56
C GLU A 270 -18.63 -8.88 8.57
N THR A 271 -19.51 -7.97 8.98
CA THR A 271 -19.95 -6.88 8.11
C THR A 271 -19.77 -5.55 8.83
N ARG A 272 -19.22 -4.56 8.15
CA ARG A 272 -19.14 -3.18 8.61
C ARG A 272 -19.51 -2.20 7.49
N ILE A 273 -19.96 -1.02 7.87
CA ILE A 273 -20.28 0.07 6.95
C ILE A 273 -19.21 1.15 7.12
N GLU A 274 -18.67 1.62 6.00
CA GLU A 274 -17.76 2.75 5.92
C GLU A 274 -18.42 3.89 5.15
N THR A 275 -18.24 5.12 5.63
CA THR A 275 -18.72 6.32 4.96
C THR A 275 -17.57 7.00 4.25
N ILE A 276 -17.69 7.16 2.92
CA ILE A 276 -16.71 7.87 2.09
C ILE A 276 -17.25 9.27 1.83
N GLU A 277 -16.58 10.26 2.36
CA GLU A 277 -16.84 11.67 2.08
C GLU A 277 -16.39 11.98 0.66
N VAL A 278 -17.19 12.78 -0.07
CA VAL A 278 -16.92 13.11 -1.49
C VAL A 278 -17.00 14.61 -1.68
N LYS A 279 -15.90 15.22 -2.18
CA LYS A 279 -15.87 16.65 -2.46
C LYS A 279 -17.00 17.08 -3.40
N GLY A 280 -17.77 18.05 -2.97
CA GLY A 280 -18.86 18.63 -3.76
C GLY A 280 -20.08 17.73 -3.96
N LYS A 281 -20.17 16.61 -3.27
CA LYS A 281 -21.28 15.65 -3.34
C LYS A 281 -21.66 15.13 -1.95
N SER A 282 -22.77 14.39 -1.88
CA SER A 282 -23.10 13.63 -0.68
C SER A 282 -22.11 12.50 -0.46
N SER A 283 -21.86 12.15 0.80
CA SER A 283 -21.10 10.97 1.17
C SER A 283 -21.74 9.69 0.62
N GLN A 284 -20.91 8.66 0.41
CA GLN A 284 -21.34 7.34 -0.02
C GLN A 284 -21.03 6.31 1.05
N GLU A 285 -22.04 5.54 1.45
CA GLU A 285 -21.83 4.37 2.31
C GLU A 285 -21.45 3.17 1.47
N ILE A 286 -20.50 2.38 1.95
CA ILE A 286 -20.08 1.12 1.37
C ILE A 286 -20.12 0.03 2.44
N THR A 287 -20.60 -1.15 2.05
CA THR A 287 -20.63 -2.34 2.91
C THR A 287 -19.39 -3.18 2.67
N ILE A 288 -18.63 -3.44 3.72
CA ILE A 288 -17.44 -4.28 3.67
C ILE A 288 -17.74 -5.59 4.39
N GLN A 289 -17.54 -6.69 3.70
CA GLN A 289 -17.74 -8.04 4.20
C GLN A 289 -16.40 -8.76 4.31
N LYS A 290 -16.24 -9.52 5.40
CA LYS A 290 -15.01 -10.27 5.69
C LYS A 290 -15.30 -11.69 6.12
N THR A 291 -14.42 -12.59 5.74
CA THR A 291 -14.24 -13.91 6.33
C THR A 291 -13.13 -13.87 7.39
N HIS A 292 -12.76 -14.99 7.96
CA HIS A 292 -11.58 -15.08 8.82
C HIS A 292 -10.25 -15.00 8.02
N HIS A 293 -10.29 -15.22 6.71
CA HIS A 293 -9.14 -15.06 5.85
C HIS A 293 -8.93 -13.60 5.42
N GLY A 294 -10.01 -12.83 5.20
CA GLY A 294 -9.85 -11.45 4.76
C GLY A 294 -11.11 -10.81 4.19
N VAL A 295 -10.93 -9.73 3.44
CA VAL A 295 -11.99 -8.95 2.80
C VAL A 295 -12.48 -9.68 1.55
N LEU A 296 -13.80 -9.83 1.41
CA LEU A 296 -14.43 -10.33 0.19
C LEU A 296 -14.39 -9.29 -0.92
N LEU A 297 -13.81 -9.65 -2.06
CA LEU A 297 -13.59 -8.72 -3.17
C LEU A 297 -14.83 -8.52 -4.03
N GLU A 298 -15.59 -9.57 -4.34
CA GLU A 298 -16.78 -9.48 -5.19
C GLU A 298 -17.88 -8.58 -4.60
N PRO A 299 -18.24 -8.69 -3.30
CA PRO A 299 -19.16 -7.75 -2.68
C PRO A 299 -18.68 -6.31 -2.75
N LEU A 300 -17.41 -6.07 -2.45
CA LEU A 300 -16.81 -4.73 -2.55
C LEU A 300 -16.88 -4.19 -3.99
N MET A 301 -16.56 -5.00 -4.98
CA MET A 301 -16.65 -4.62 -6.40
C MET A 301 -18.10 -4.31 -6.81
N LYS A 302 -19.06 -5.07 -6.30
CA LYS A 302 -20.49 -4.83 -6.57
C LYS A 302 -20.96 -3.50 -5.99
N GLU A 303 -20.59 -3.18 -4.76
CA GLU A 303 -20.86 -1.88 -4.13
C GLU A 303 -20.30 -0.71 -4.95
N LEU A 304 -19.14 -0.93 -5.58
CA LEU A 304 -18.45 0.06 -6.41
C LEU A 304 -18.90 0.07 -7.88
N GLY A 305 -19.90 -0.75 -8.25
CA GLY A 305 -20.40 -0.85 -9.62
C GLY A 305 -19.38 -1.43 -10.61
N MET A 306 -18.40 -2.22 -10.14
CA MET A 306 -17.28 -2.72 -10.94
C MET A 306 -17.48 -4.16 -11.43
N SER A 307 -18.24 -4.98 -10.70
CA SER A 307 -18.38 -6.42 -10.96
C SER A 307 -19.68 -6.74 -11.68
N SER A 308 -19.58 -7.66 -12.63
CA SER A 308 -20.71 -8.36 -13.24
C SER A 308 -20.75 -9.84 -12.88
N SER A 309 -19.91 -10.31 -11.98
CA SER A 309 -19.88 -11.72 -11.56
C SER A 309 -21.22 -12.16 -10.99
N LYS A 310 -21.72 -13.30 -11.51
CA LYS A 310 -22.97 -13.92 -11.06
C LYS A 310 -22.71 -15.15 -10.18
N ASN A 311 -21.47 -15.44 -9.87
CA ASN A 311 -21.15 -16.60 -9.04
C ASN A 311 -21.41 -16.26 -7.58
N GLU A 312 -22.48 -16.82 -7.03
CA GLU A 312 -22.85 -16.68 -5.62
C GLU A 312 -22.32 -17.84 -4.76
N GLN A 313 -21.86 -18.92 -5.38
CA GLN A 313 -21.36 -20.11 -4.68
C GLN A 313 -19.92 -19.94 -4.22
N TYR A 314 -19.08 -19.24 -4.99
CA TYR A 314 -17.68 -19.00 -4.64
C TYR A 314 -17.36 -17.52 -4.74
N GLN A 315 -16.67 -17.01 -3.72
CA GLN A 315 -16.16 -15.64 -3.68
C GLN A 315 -14.69 -15.64 -3.25
N THR A 316 -14.01 -14.54 -3.51
CA THR A 316 -12.59 -14.41 -3.25
C THR A 316 -12.36 -13.49 -2.05
N SER A 317 -11.67 -13.98 -1.02
CA SER A 317 -11.16 -13.13 0.05
C SER A 317 -9.68 -12.83 -0.15
N LEU A 318 -9.29 -11.61 0.20
CA LEU A 318 -7.91 -11.14 0.15
C LEU A 318 -7.41 -10.91 1.57
N TYR A 319 -6.34 -11.64 1.91
CA TYR A 319 -5.57 -11.47 3.14
C TYR A 319 -4.34 -10.59 2.91
N TRP A 320 -4.08 -9.67 3.83
CA TRP A 320 -2.88 -8.83 3.90
C TRP A 320 -2.45 -8.53 5.32
#